data_d759b2034d5ba412ed051161c3078b9a
#
_entry.id   d759b2034d5ba412ed051161c3078b9a
#
_cell.length_a   1.000
_cell.length_b   1.000
_cell.length_c   1.000
_cell.angle_alpha   90.00
_cell.angle_beta   90.00
_cell.angle_gamma   90.00
#
_symmetry.space_group_name_H-M   'P 1'
#
loop_
_entity.id
_entity.type
_entity.pdbx_description
1 polymer ?
#
loop_
_entity_poly.entity_id
_entity_poly.type
_entity_poly.pdbx_seq_one_letter_code
_entity_poly.pdbx_strand_id
1 'polypeptide(L)'
;MKKIVIQSNNDIDFLRYKVTKIGYYINRETLVKDAGIIYTIIEFKKGYRLYSKKELYLGPCLIKEKSDLFIEKCRVELKKMEGFYPVIPKSHYHHRLKIYYRIKILKKILTNC
;
A
#
# COMPACT_ATOMS: atom_id res chain seq x y z
N MET A 1 24.33 -4.91 9.68
CA MET A 1 23.30 -5.22 8.66
C MET A 1 22.60 -3.97 8.20
N LYS A 2 22.62 -3.73 6.90
CA LYS A 2 22.12 -2.48 6.34
C LYS A 2 20.92 -2.68 5.42
N LYS A 3 20.36 -3.88 5.44
CA LYS A 3 19.25 -4.26 4.60
C LYS A 3 18.24 -5.07 5.41
N ILE A 4 16.96 -4.73 5.25
CA ILE A 4 15.86 -5.48 5.87
C ILE A 4 14.94 -5.93 4.76
N VAL A 5 14.56 -7.20 4.75
CA VAL A 5 13.60 -7.73 3.78
C VAL A 5 12.40 -8.25 4.56
N ILE A 6 11.22 -7.75 4.21
CA ILE A 6 9.98 -8.13 4.88
C ILE A 6 8.96 -8.59 3.86
N GLN A 7 8.30 -9.70 4.16
CA GLN A 7 7.21 -10.24 3.35
C GLN A 7 5.94 -10.24 4.17
N SER A 8 4.85 -9.69 3.63
CA SER A 8 3.57 -9.67 4.33
C SER A 8 2.43 -9.45 3.34
N ASN A 9 1.22 -9.85 3.75
CA ASN A 9 0.00 -9.54 3.01
C ASN A 9 -0.93 -8.65 3.82
N ASN A 10 -0.46 -8.14 4.95
CA ASN A 10 -1.31 -7.45 5.92
C ASN A 10 -0.58 -6.24 6.49
N ASP A 11 -1.31 -5.14 6.67
CA ASP A 11 -0.79 -3.91 7.28
C ASP A 11 0.51 -3.39 6.65
N ILE A 12 0.62 -3.52 5.34
CA ILE A 12 1.84 -3.15 4.61
C ILE A 12 2.11 -1.64 4.70
N ASP A 13 1.07 -0.82 4.64
CA ASP A 13 1.20 0.63 4.75
C ASP A 13 1.77 1.03 6.11
N PHE A 14 1.28 0.42 7.18
CA PHE A 14 1.78 0.66 8.53
C PHE A 14 3.25 0.24 8.64
N LEU A 15 3.59 -0.90 8.06
CA LEU A 15 4.94 -1.42 8.05
C LEU A 15 5.90 -0.46 7.32
N ARG A 16 5.50 0.03 6.14
CA ARG A 16 6.30 1.02 5.41
C ARG A 16 6.54 2.26 6.25
N TYR A 17 5.47 2.75 6.89
CA TYR A 17 5.56 3.94 7.73
C TYR A 17 6.56 3.73 8.86
N LYS A 18 6.44 2.63 9.60
CA LYS A 18 7.29 2.36 10.76
C LYS A 18 8.76 2.19 10.39
N VAL A 19 9.05 1.40 9.36
CA VAL A 19 10.44 1.12 8.98
C VAL A 19 11.11 2.36 8.39
N THR A 20 10.40 3.14 7.59
CA THR A 20 10.98 4.38 7.04
C THR A 20 11.19 5.42 8.13
N LYS A 21 10.37 5.42 9.15
CA LYS A 21 10.49 6.37 10.26
C LYS A 21 11.76 6.14 11.08
N ILE A 22 12.23 4.91 11.18
CA ILE A 22 13.42 4.60 11.97
C ILE A 22 14.73 4.69 11.15
N GLY A 23 14.69 5.27 9.97
CA GLY A 23 15.89 5.57 9.22
C GLY A 23 16.24 4.60 8.11
N TYR A 24 15.23 3.99 7.50
CA TYR A 24 15.40 3.13 6.33
C TYR A 24 14.58 3.68 5.17
N TYR A 25 15.01 3.39 3.94
CA TYR A 25 14.24 3.76 2.76
C TYR A 25 13.87 2.51 1.97
N ILE A 26 12.81 2.63 1.18
CA ILE A 26 12.31 1.52 0.37
C ILE A 26 13.17 1.43 -0.90
N ASN A 27 13.93 0.34 -1.00
CA ASN A 27 14.83 0.13 -2.14
C ASN A 27 14.15 -0.68 -3.25
N ARG A 28 13.42 -1.71 -2.89
CA ARG A 28 12.71 -2.59 -3.84
C ARG A 28 11.40 -3.05 -3.26
N GLU A 29 10.43 -3.25 -4.15
CA GLU A 29 9.16 -3.86 -3.79
C GLU A 29 8.75 -4.83 -4.88
N THR A 30 8.21 -5.97 -4.48
CA THR A 30 7.78 -7.01 -5.41
C THR A 30 6.48 -7.61 -4.87
N LEU A 31 5.57 -7.95 -5.79
CA LEU A 31 4.35 -8.67 -5.45
C LEU A 31 4.47 -10.12 -5.87
N VAL A 32 4.00 -11.02 -5.02
CA VAL A 32 3.97 -12.45 -5.31
C VAL A 32 2.57 -12.96 -4.97
N LYS A 33 2.00 -13.76 -5.86
CA LYS A 33 0.71 -14.37 -5.62
C LYS A 33 0.91 -15.86 -5.35
N ASP A 34 0.40 -16.33 -4.21
CA ASP A 34 0.49 -17.71 -3.81
C ASP A 34 -0.83 -18.16 -3.20
N ALA A 35 -1.40 -19.24 -3.72
CA ALA A 35 -2.68 -19.79 -3.25
C ALA A 35 -3.78 -18.73 -3.18
N GLY A 36 -3.82 -17.83 -4.16
CA GLY A 36 -4.82 -16.76 -4.23
C GLY A 36 -4.53 -15.54 -3.37
N ILE A 37 -3.45 -15.56 -2.60
CA ILE A 37 -3.07 -14.44 -1.72
C ILE A 37 -1.90 -13.68 -2.34
N ILE A 38 -2.03 -12.35 -2.39
CA ILE A 38 -0.98 -11.49 -2.91
C ILE A 38 -0.13 -10.99 -1.74
N TYR A 39 1.15 -11.31 -1.76
CA TYR A 39 2.12 -10.88 -0.76
C TYR A 39 2.97 -9.76 -1.31
N THR A 40 3.31 -8.81 -0.45
CA THR A 40 4.27 -7.75 -0.80
C THR A 40 5.60 -8.07 -0.14
N ILE A 41 6.67 -8.07 -0.92
CA ILE A 41 8.03 -8.24 -0.43
C ILE A 41 8.72 -6.90 -0.57
N ILE A 42 9.19 -6.35 0.54
CA ILE A 42 9.84 -5.03 0.54
C ILE A 42 11.27 -5.18 1.04
N GLU A 43 12.20 -4.65 0.26
CA GLU A 43 13.60 -4.53 0.68
C GLU A 43 13.86 -3.10 1.10
N PHE A 44 14.27 -2.92 2.35
CA PHE A 44 14.65 -1.62 2.91
C PHE A 44 16.16 -1.56 3.03
N LYS A 45 16.71 -0.38 2.80
CA LYS A 45 18.13 -0.10 3.05
C LYS A 45 18.27 1.08 3.98
N LYS A 46 19.35 1.14 4.72
CA LYS A 46 19.59 2.23 5.66
C LYS A 46 19.76 3.55 4.90
N GLY A 47 19.06 4.57 5.38
CA GLY A 47 19.09 5.91 4.80
C GLY A 47 17.75 6.58 4.92
N TYR A 48 17.69 7.85 4.55
CA TYR A 48 16.48 8.66 4.63
C TYR A 48 15.92 8.98 3.27
N ARG A 49 14.59 8.90 3.17
CA ARG A 49 13.86 9.34 1.99
C ARG A 49 12.45 9.69 2.44
N LEU A 50 11.90 10.79 1.92
CA LEU A 50 10.54 11.20 2.23
C LEU A 50 9.55 10.54 1.29
N TYR A 51 8.41 10.16 1.84
CA TYR A 51 7.35 9.50 1.08
C TYR A 51 6.01 10.18 1.32
N SER A 52 5.18 10.24 0.28
CA SER A 52 3.82 10.73 0.40
C SER A 52 2.95 9.62 1.02
N LYS A 53 1.76 10.00 1.47
CA LYS A 53 0.79 9.03 2.00
C LYS A 53 0.44 7.97 0.97
N LYS A 54 0.30 8.37 -0.29
CA LYS A 54 0.01 7.47 -1.40
C LYS A 54 1.14 6.45 -1.57
N GLU A 55 2.38 6.89 -1.51
CA GLU A 55 3.54 6.01 -1.63
C GLU A 55 3.64 5.03 -0.48
N LEU A 56 3.35 5.47 0.73
CA LEU A 56 3.35 4.56 1.89
C LEU A 56 2.20 3.57 1.82
N TYR A 57 1.06 3.98 1.29
CA TYR A 57 -0.11 3.11 1.17
C TYR A 57 0.09 2.04 0.11
N LEU A 58 0.50 2.41 -1.09
CA LEU A 58 0.54 1.51 -2.24
C LEU A 58 1.93 1.01 -2.61
N GLY A 59 2.97 1.72 -2.17
CA GLY A 59 4.36 1.37 -2.46
C GLY A 59 4.93 2.20 -3.60
N PRO A 60 6.02 2.97 -3.35
CA PRO A 60 6.59 3.82 -4.38
C PRO A 60 7.12 3.05 -5.59
N CYS A 61 7.73 1.89 -5.36
CA CYS A 61 8.25 1.06 -6.46
C CYS A 61 7.11 0.40 -7.23
N LEU A 62 6.08 -0.06 -6.53
CA LEU A 62 4.93 -0.73 -7.14
C LEU A 62 4.11 0.22 -8.00
N ILE A 63 3.94 1.46 -7.54
CA ILE A 63 3.24 2.50 -8.30
C ILE A 63 4.00 2.80 -9.60
N LYS A 64 5.32 2.87 -9.51
CA LYS A 64 6.15 3.19 -10.65
C LYS A 64 6.14 2.07 -11.69
N GLU A 65 6.24 0.83 -11.25
CA GLU A 65 6.27 -0.33 -12.13
C GLU A 65 4.91 -0.64 -12.75
N LYS A 66 3.84 -0.52 -11.97
CA LYS A 66 2.47 -0.79 -12.41
C LYS A 66 2.32 -2.15 -13.09
N SER A 67 2.79 -3.20 -12.44
CA SER A 67 2.65 -4.55 -12.96
C SER A 67 1.18 -4.99 -12.99
N ASP A 68 0.88 -6.02 -13.77
CA ASP A 68 -0.48 -6.58 -13.83
C ASP A 68 -0.94 -7.04 -12.46
N LEU A 69 -0.05 -7.62 -11.68
CA LEU A 69 -0.37 -8.08 -10.32
C LEU A 69 -0.67 -6.90 -9.40
N PHE A 70 0.01 -5.77 -9.57
CA PHE A 70 -0.28 -4.56 -8.82
C PHE A 70 -1.69 -4.04 -9.16
N ILE A 71 -2.05 -4.03 -10.43
CA ILE A 71 -3.37 -3.62 -10.88
C ILE A 71 -4.45 -4.53 -10.30
N GLU A 72 -4.22 -5.84 -10.31
CA GLU A 72 -5.14 -6.80 -9.70
C GLU A 72 -5.32 -6.50 -8.21
N LYS A 73 -4.21 -6.27 -7.50
CA LYS A 73 -4.23 -5.94 -6.08
C LYS A 73 -5.03 -4.66 -5.81
N CYS A 74 -4.83 -3.64 -6.64
CA CYS A 74 -5.56 -2.38 -6.49
C CYS A 74 -7.07 -2.56 -6.72
N ARG A 75 -7.46 -3.39 -7.68
CA ARG A 75 -8.87 -3.67 -7.93
C ARG A 75 -9.53 -4.39 -6.77
N VAL A 76 -8.84 -5.38 -6.21
CA VAL A 76 -9.33 -6.11 -5.05
C VAL A 76 -9.47 -5.16 -3.84
N GLU A 77 -8.46 -4.34 -3.63
CA GLU A 77 -8.47 -3.38 -2.51
C GLU A 77 -9.57 -2.35 -2.67
N LEU A 78 -9.79 -1.84 -3.88
CA LEU A 78 -10.85 -0.87 -4.14
C LEU A 78 -12.22 -1.46 -3.83
N LYS A 79 -12.47 -2.67 -4.29
CA LYS A 79 -13.74 -3.36 -4.04
C LYS A 79 -13.98 -3.55 -2.54
N LYS A 80 -12.93 -3.91 -1.82
CA LYS A 80 -12.98 -4.08 -0.37
C LYS A 80 -13.30 -2.75 0.33
N MET A 81 -12.63 -1.67 -0.06
CA MET A 81 -12.86 -0.34 0.53
C MET A 81 -14.26 0.16 0.23
N GLU A 82 -14.75 -0.04 -0.98
CA GLU A 82 -16.10 0.35 -1.37
C GLU A 82 -17.16 -0.43 -0.60
N GLY A 83 -16.87 -1.66 -0.24
CA GLY A 83 -17.77 -2.46 0.60
C GLY A 83 -17.79 -1.99 2.04
N PHE A 84 -16.69 -1.51 2.56
CA PHE A 84 -16.61 -1.02 3.93
C PHE A 84 -17.22 0.36 4.13
N TYR A 85 -17.05 1.24 3.17
CA TYR A 85 -17.41 2.65 3.34
C TYR A 85 -18.85 2.86 3.79
N PRO A 86 -19.87 2.23 3.16
CA PRO A 86 -21.27 2.48 3.57
C PRO A 86 -21.62 1.98 4.95
N VAL A 87 -20.86 1.01 5.50
CA VAL A 87 -21.18 0.43 6.81
C VAL A 87 -20.45 1.13 7.96
N ILE A 88 -19.55 2.06 7.66
CA ILE A 88 -18.86 2.82 8.72
C ILE A 88 -19.83 3.84 9.31
N PRO A 89 -20.04 3.85 10.65
CA PRO A 89 -20.93 4.84 11.27
C PRO A 89 -20.50 6.27 10.99
N LYS A 90 -21.46 7.16 10.78
CA LYS A 90 -21.16 8.57 10.52
C LYS A 90 -20.41 9.24 11.65
N SER A 91 -20.60 8.75 12.89
CA SER A 91 -19.86 9.27 14.06
C SER A 91 -18.35 9.00 13.97
N HIS A 92 -17.93 8.02 13.17
CA HIS A 92 -16.51 7.69 12.96
C HIS A 92 -15.98 8.41 11.71
N TYR A 93 -16.14 9.73 11.66
CA TYR A 93 -15.84 10.48 10.45
C TYR A 93 -14.36 10.47 10.05
N HIS A 94 -13.44 10.37 11.01
CA HIS A 94 -12.01 10.25 10.68
C HIS A 94 -11.72 8.96 9.90
N HIS A 95 -12.32 7.87 10.37
CA HIS A 95 -12.18 6.58 9.70
C HIS A 95 -12.82 6.59 8.32
N ARG A 96 -14.02 7.18 8.22
CA ARG A 96 -14.71 7.35 6.95
C ARG A 96 -13.88 8.17 5.96
N LEU A 97 -13.29 9.26 6.43
CA LEU A 97 -12.48 10.13 5.60
C LEU A 97 -11.24 9.40 5.08
N LYS A 98 -10.60 8.60 5.94
CA LYS A 98 -9.44 7.80 5.56
C LYS A 98 -9.78 6.80 4.45
N ILE A 99 -10.90 6.08 4.59
CA ILE A 99 -11.34 5.11 3.60
C ILE A 99 -11.74 5.81 2.29
N TYR A 100 -12.45 6.91 2.39
CA TYR A 100 -12.82 7.72 1.23
C TYR A 100 -11.58 8.16 0.43
N TYR A 101 -10.56 8.63 1.14
CA TYR A 101 -9.31 9.07 0.53
C TYR A 101 -8.62 7.91 -0.20
N ARG A 102 -8.57 6.74 0.42
CA ARG A 102 -7.99 5.55 -0.20
C ARG A 102 -8.75 5.12 -1.45
N ILE A 103 -10.08 5.20 -1.41
CA ILE A 103 -10.91 4.90 -2.58
C ILE A 103 -10.55 5.83 -3.73
N LYS A 104 -10.39 7.13 -3.46
CA LYS A 104 -10.03 8.11 -4.49
C LYS A 104 -8.67 7.82 -5.10
N ILE A 105 -7.69 7.48 -4.27
CA ILE A 105 -6.34 7.13 -4.74
C ILE A 105 -6.40 5.91 -5.66
N LEU A 106 -7.11 4.87 -5.24
CA LEU A 106 -7.21 3.63 -6.01
C LEU A 106 -7.91 3.85 -7.35
N LYS A 107 -9.00 4.62 -7.35
CA LYS A 107 -9.72 4.94 -8.59
C LYS A 107 -8.83 5.70 -9.57
N LYS A 108 -8.07 6.64 -9.07
CA LYS A 108 -7.18 7.44 -9.91
C LYS A 108 -6.09 6.57 -10.56
N ILE A 109 -5.49 5.68 -9.79
CA ILE A 109 -4.47 4.77 -10.30
C ILE A 109 -5.06 3.83 -11.34
N LEU A 110 -6.23 3.26 -11.09
CA LEU A 110 -6.87 2.33 -12.01
C LEU A 110 -7.38 3.01 -13.27
N THR A 111 -7.75 4.28 -13.19
CA THR A 111 -8.20 5.05 -14.36
C THR A 111 -7.05 5.31 -15.33
N ASN A 112 -5.83 5.43 -14.81
CA ASN A 112 -4.64 5.74 -15.63
C ASN A 112 -3.88 4.49 -16.08
N CYS A 113 -4.50 3.33 -15.99
CA CYS A 113 -3.87 2.08 -16.45
C CYS A 113 -4.05 1.88 -17.94
#